data_c3df0f775b48feb5cd92c77db14ce429
#
_entry.id   c3df0f775b48feb5cd92c77db14ce429
#
_cell.length_a   1.000
_cell.length_b   1.000
_cell.length_c   1.000
_cell.angle_alpha   90.00
_cell.angle_beta   90.00
_cell.angle_gamma   90.00
#
_symmetry.space_group_name_H-M   'P 1'
#
loop_
_entity.id
_entity.type
_entity.pdbx_description
1 polymer ?
#
loop_
_entity_poly.entity_id
_entity_poly.type
_entity_poly.pdbx_seq_one_letter_code
_entity_poly.pdbx_strand_id
1 'polypeptide(L)'
;MVPRGDFTRAAARYWAEGPHHETATGHWLTLLHYVSDQPGLMKKINGKGELVNDLEWDVKSCFLLGGALHDAAIAAWGVKGWYDSARPVTALRYLASRGQSTNPQEPSYHPAGIPLLPGRIELIKKGDPLAGPKNKNLGKIKLFAWKGPYAVADSTVDVAGTGWILAENWHPYQDKAFVTPPYGSFVSAHSALAHAGAEALGWITGDPYFPGGLGEYTIKANSRFLEHEKGPSVDVTLQWATYRDAADQAGLSRIWCGTEAPFDDIPGRIIGAEVGKGAYQFARTYFFKDRDKDGVLSDEDKNDWDAGVGGY
;
A
#
# COMPACT_ATOMS: atom_id res chain seq x y z
N MET A 1 -15.77 -9.45 16.03
CA MET A 1 -15.47 -8.02 15.82
C MET A 1 -13.98 -7.84 16.11
N VAL A 2 -13.21 -7.28 15.15
CA VAL A 2 -11.77 -7.06 15.29
C VAL A 2 -11.52 -5.63 15.77
N PRO A 3 -10.67 -5.41 16.80
CA PRO A 3 -10.27 -4.06 17.20
C PRO A 3 -9.63 -3.31 16.02
N ARG A 4 -10.05 -2.05 15.81
CA ARG A 4 -9.55 -1.23 14.69
C ARG A 4 -8.01 -1.13 14.67
N GLY A 5 -7.38 -1.00 15.84
CA GLY A 5 -5.93 -0.95 15.94
C GLY A 5 -5.24 -2.25 15.51
N ASP A 6 -5.82 -3.41 15.82
CA ASP A 6 -5.28 -4.68 15.38
C ASP A 6 -5.42 -4.87 13.86
N PHE A 7 -6.58 -4.52 13.31
CA PHE A 7 -6.79 -4.59 11.86
C PHE A 7 -5.81 -3.71 11.09
N THR A 8 -5.68 -2.44 11.49
CA THR A 8 -4.80 -1.50 10.77
C THR A 8 -3.32 -1.88 10.86
N ARG A 9 -2.86 -2.37 12.03
CA ARG A 9 -1.48 -2.85 12.20
C ARG A 9 -1.22 -4.13 11.41
N ALA A 10 -2.15 -5.07 11.45
CA ALA A 10 -2.08 -6.31 10.69
C ALA A 10 -2.03 -6.05 9.19
N ALA A 11 -2.93 -5.22 8.66
CA ALA A 11 -2.94 -4.83 7.25
C ALA A 11 -1.67 -4.05 6.86
N ALA A 12 -1.24 -3.09 7.70
CA ALA A 12 0.00 -2.35 7.46
C ALA A 12 1.22 -3.30 7.40
N ARG A 13 1.26 -4.32 8.25
CA ARG A 13 2.36 -5.29 8.26
C ARG A 13 2.28 -6.29 7.11
N TYR A 14 1.08 -6.74 6.76
CA TYR A 14 0.87 -7.66 5.64
C TYR A 14 1.39 -7.08 4.31
N TRP A 15 1.08 -5.82 4.05
CA TRP A 15 1.49 -5.12 2.83
C TRP A 15 2.87 -4.43 2.93
N ALA A 16 3.54 -4.52 4.09
CA ALA A 16 4.85 -3.90 4.25
C ALA A 16 5.94 -4.73 3.59
N GLU A 17 6.94 -4.04 3.07
CA GLU A 17 8.23 -4.63 2.76
C GLU A 17 9.09 -4.69 4.03
N GLY A 18 9.91 -5.70 4.15
CA GLY A 18 10.80 -5.84 5.30
C GLY A 18 11.72 -7.06 5.14
N PRO A 19 12.71 -7.23 6.04
CA PRO A 19 13.70 -8.30 5.92
C PRO A 19 13.12 -9.72 5.88
N HIS A 20 11.93 -9.91 6.44
CA HIS A 20 11.25 -11.20 6.54
C HIS A 20 9.91 -11.22 5.80
N HIS A 21 9.69 -10.29 4.91
CA HIS A 21 8.49 -10.18 4.09
C HIS A 21 8.84 -10.12 2.62
N GLU A 22 7.84 -10.38 1.80
CA GLU A 22 7.92 -10.22 0.36
C GLU A 22 8.11 -8.75 -0.02
N THR A 23 8.73 -8.51 -1.17
CA THR A 23 8.69 -7.19 -1.80
C THR A 23 7.28 -6.88 -2.29
N ALA A 24 6.95 -5.62 -2.55
CA ALA A 24 5.64 -5.25 -3.09
C ALA A 24 5.31 -6.00 -4.40
N THR A 25 6.32 -6.22 -5.25
CA THR A 25 6.19 -7.01 -6.48
C THR A 25 6.04 -8.50 -6.19
N GLY A 26 6.85 -9.05 -5.28
CA GLY A 26 6.78 -10.46 -4.86
C GLY A 26 5.42 -10.83 -4.30
N HIS A 27 4.80 -9.92 -3.54
CA HIS A 27 3.48 -10.11 -2.96
C HIS A 27 2.40 -10.36 -4.03
N TRP A 28 2.44 -9.61 -5.15
CA TRP A 28 1.51 -9.80 -6.25
C TRP A 28 1.76 -11.09 -7.03
N LEU A 29 3.00 -11.57 -7.09
CA LEU A 29 3.31 -12.91 -7.62
C LEU A 29 2.76 -14.02 -6.71
N THR A 30 2.87 -13.86 -5.39
CA THR A 30 2.24 -14.78 -4.43
C THR A 30 0.71 -14.81 -4.56
N LEU A 31 0.08 -13.64 -4.76
CA LEU A 31 -1.36 -13.57 -5.04
C LEU A 31 -1.73 -14.24 -6.38
N LEU A 32 -0.91 -14.09 -7.42
CA LEU A 32 -1.11 -14.82 -8.68
C LEU A 32 -1.08 -16.34 -8.46
N HIS A 33 -0.10 -16.85 -7.72
CA HIS A 33 -0.04 -18.28 -7.40
C HIS A 33 -1.26 -18.73 -6.58
N TYR A 34 -1.65 -17.95 -5.56
CA TYR A 34 -2.88 -18.22 -4.81
C TYR A 34 -4.11 -18.32 -5.71
N VAL A 35 -4.27 -17.39 -6.66
CA VAL A 35 -5.37 -17.40 -7.64
C VAL A 35 -5.27 -18.61 -8.56
N SER A 36 -4.07 -18.95 -9.05
CA SER A 36 -3.82 -20.05 -9.98
C SER A 36 -4.14 -21.43 -9.38
N ASP A 37 -4.01 -21.55 -8.05
CA ASP A 37 -4.26 -22.79 -7.31
C ASP A 37 -5.71 -22.95 -6.84
N GLN A 38 -6.58 -21.93 -7.09
CA GLN A 38 -7.98 -22.02 -6.65
C GLN A 38 -8.77 -23.02 -7.51
N PRO A 39 -9.51 -23.97 -6.88
CA PRO A 39 -10.27 -24.98 -7.62
C PRO A 39 -11.35 -24.42 -8.57
N GLY A 40 -11.79 -23.18 -8.31
CA GLY A 40 -12.80 -22.51 -9.13
C GLY A 40 -12.23 -21.80 -10.36
N LEU A 41 -10.91 -21.71 -10.51
CA LEU A 41 -10.30 -21.04 -11.65
C LEU A 41 -10.33 -21.95 -12.89
N MET A 42 -10.95 -21.48 -13.95
CA MET A 42 -10.76 -22.06 -15.28
C MET A 42 -9.60 -21.34 -15.96
N LYS A 43 -8.49 -22.04 -16.21
CA LYS A 43 -7.28 -21.49 -16.85
C LYS A 43 -7.53 -21.20 -18.33
N LYS A 44 -8.22 -20.11 -18.59
CA LYS A 44 -8.50 -19.55 -19.92
C LYS A 44 -7.96 -18.12 -19.98
N ILE A 45 -7.19 -17.80 -20.99
CA ILE A 45 -6.64 -16.45 -21.17
C ILE A 45 -7.79 -15.46 -21.36
N ASN A 46 -7.85 -14.45 -20.48
CA ASN A 46 -8.98 -13.50 -20.41
C ASN A 46 -10.35 -14.18 -20.20
N GLY A 47 -10.37 -15.30 -19.49
CA GLY A 47 -11.60 -16.05 -19.22
C GLY A 47 -12.28 -16.67 -20.47
N LYS A 48 -11.67 -16.59 -21.64
CA LYS A 48 -12.26 -16.95 -22.95
C LYS A 48 -11.42 -18.01 -23.66
N GLY A 49 -12.01 -18.59 -24.74
CA GLY A 49 -11.32 -19.54 -25.56
C GLY A 49 -11.10 -20.92 -24.92
N GLU A 50 -10.07 -21.61 -25.37
CA GLU A 50 -9.73 -22.95 -24.90
C GLU A 50 -9.02 -22.93 -23.54
N LEU A 51 -9.13 -24.05 -22.84
CA LEU A 51 -8.34 -24.24 -21.62
C LEU A 51 -6.87 -24.39 -22.01
N VAL A 52 -5.99 -23.67 -21.31
CA VAL A 52 -4.54 -23.84 -21.41
C VAL A 52 -4.05 -24.77 -20.31
N ASN A 53 -2.92 -25.48 -20.56
CA ASN A 53 -2.30 -26.29 -19.54
C ASN A 53 -1.58 -25.42 -18.47
N ASP A 54 -1.21 -26.02 -17.36
CA ASP A 54 -0.63 -25.30 -16.22
C ASP A 54 0.64 -24.55 -16.61
N LEU A 55 1.53 -25.14 -17.38
CA LEU A 55 2.77 -24.48 -17.81
C LEU A 55 2.50 -23.25 -18.69
N GLU A 56 1.59 -23.37 -19.63
CA GLU A 56 1.21 -22.26 -20.50
C GLU A 56 0.56 -21.14 -19.70
N TRP A 57 -0.33 -21.48 -18.76
CA TRP A 57 -0.93 -20.53 -17.84
C TRP A 57 0.12 -19.80 -17.03
N ASP A 58 1.03 -20.52 -16.38
CA ASP A 58 2.07 -19.94 -15.52
C ASP A 58 2.99 -19.01 -16.32
N VAL A 59 3.44 -19.44 -17.49
CA VAL A 59 4.30 -18.62 -18.36
C VAL A 59 3.60 -17.32 -18.79
N LYS A 60 2.37 -17.41 -19.26
CA LYS A 60 1.63 -16.24 -19.74
C LYS A 60 1.22 -15.29 -18.61
N SER A 61 0.73 -15.82 -17.51
CA SER A 61 0.31 -15.01 -16.37
C SER A 61 1.49 -14.33 -15.67
N CYS A 62 2.60 -15.05 -15.46
CA CYS A 62 3.83 -14.47 -14.91
C CYS A 62 4.47 -13.45 -15.86
N PHE A 63 4.45 -13.68 -17.16
CA PHE A 63 4.94 -12.71 -18.15
C PHE A 63 4.14 -11.41 -18.11
N LEU A 64 2.81 -11.51 -18.09
CA LEU A 64 1.95 -10.33 -18.00
C LEU A 64 2.15 -9.59 -16.68
N LEU A 65 2.04 -10.30 -15.56
CA LEU A 65 2.14 -9.68 -14.25
C LEU A 65 3.53 -9.08 -14.02
N GLY A 66 4.59 -9.80 -14.36
CA GLY A 66 5.97 -9.29 -14.23
C GLY A 66 6.20 -8.03 -15.07
N GLY A 67 5.69 -8.00 -16.32
CA GLY A 67 5.73 -6.81 -17.18
C GLY A 67 4.96 -5.63 -16.59
N ALA A 68 3.73 -5.86 -16.12
CA ALA A 68 2.90 -4.81 -15.51
C ALA A 68 3.58 -4.21 -14.25
N LEU A 69 4.13 -5.05 -13.40
CA LEU A 69 4.83 -4.60 -12.18
C LEU A 69 6.13 -3.85 -12.52
N HIS A 70 6.90 -4.34 -13.49
CA HIS A 70 8.11 -3.66 -13.97
C HIS A 70 7.80 -2.27 -14.50
N ASP A 71 6.81 -2.13 -15.37
CA ASP A 71 6.46 -0.87 -15.98
C ASP A 71 5.86 0.11 -14.98
N ALA A 72 5.05 -0.40 -14.02
CA ALA A 72 4.54 0.42 -12.92
C ALA A 72 5.66 0.92 -12.00
N ALA A 73 6.69 0.12 -11.77
CA ALA A 73 7.88 0.56 -11.05
C ALA A 73 8.57 1.72 -11.78
N ILE A 74 8.85 1.57 -13.08
CA ILE A 74 9.48 2.62 -13.88
C ILE A 74 8.67 3.91 -13.85
N ALA A 75 7.34 3.83 -14.05
CA ALA A 75 6.46 4.98 -14.04
C ALA A 75 6.48 5.68 -12.66
N ALA A 76 6.31 4.92 -11.56
CA ALA A 76 6.30 5.48 -10.22
C ALA A 76 7.64 6.13 -9.84
N TRP A 77 8.78 5.47 -10.13
CA TRP A 77 10.10 6.03 -9.81
C TRP A 77 10.48 7.21 -10.70
N GLY A 78 10.02 7.26 -11.95
CA GLY A 78 10.15 8.43 -12.79
C GLY A 78 9.50 9.66 -12.17
N VAL A 79 8.25 9.51 -11.68
CA VAL A 79 7.53 10.59 -10.99
C VAL A 79 8.18 10.95 -9.65
N LYS A 80 8.60 9.94 -8.85
CA LYS A 80 9.30 10.17 -7.58
C LYS A 80 10.59 10.98 -7.77
N GLY A 81 11.37 10.66 -8.80
CA GLY A 81 12.62 11.38 -9.11
C GLY A 81 12.35 12.80 -9.57
N TRP A 82 11.26 13.03 -10.32
CA TRP A 82 10.91 14.36 -10.81
C TRP A 82 10.47 15.32 -9.70
N TYR A 83 9.60 14.86 -8.79
CA TYR A 83 9.03 15.72 -7.75
C TYR A 83 9.85 15.77 -6.46
N ASP A 84 10.63 14.75 -6.16
CA ASP A 84 11.46 14.61 -4.94
C ASP A 84 10.79 15.12 -3.67
N SER A 85 9.52 14.75 -3.47
CA SER A 85 8.66 15.25 -2.40
C SER A 85 9.02 14.67 -1.03
N ALA A 86 8.85 15.46 0.03
CA ALA A 86 9.16 15.03 1.38
C ALA A 86 8.24 13.88 1.86
N ARG A 87 8.82 12.90 2.55
CA ARG A 87 8.09 11.86 3.26
C ARG A 87 7.35 12.42 4.47
N PRO A 88 6.22 11.79 4.91
CA PRO A 88 5.47 12.24 6.08
C PRO A 88 6.32 12.44 7.33
N VAL A 89 7.30 11.57 7.59
CA VAL A 89 8.20 11.71 8.74
C VAL A 89 9.01 13.00 8.72
N THR A 90 9.49 13.39 7.55
CA THR A 90 10.23 14.65 7.38
C THR A 90 9.28 15.84 7.46
N ALA A 91 8.17 15.78 6.73
CA ALA A 91 7.21 16.89 6.65
C ALA A 91 6.59 17.20 8.02
N LEU A 92 6.06 16.20 8.73
CA LEU A 92 5.42 16.40 10.02
C LEU A 92 6.38 16.95 11.06
N ARG A 93 7.59 16.38 11.18
CA ARG A 93 8.60 16.86 12.12
C ARG A 93 9.06 18.27 11.80
N TYR A 94 9.32 18.56 10.52
CA TYR A 94 9.74 19.88 10.10
C TYR A 94 8.66 20.93 10.35
N LEU A 95 7.42 20.70 9.91
CA LEU A 95 6.33 21.65 10.15
C LEU A 95 6.10 21.89 11.64
N ALA A 96 6.12 20.83 12.45
CA ALA A 96 5.98 20.95 13.90
C ALA A 96 7.14 21.71 14.56
N SER A 97 8.37 21.58 14.06
CA SER A 97 9.52 22.32 14.55
C SER A 97 9.42 23.82 14.26
N ARG A 98 8.66 24.21 13.23
CA ARG A 98 8.36 25.62 12.92
C ARG A 98 7.32 26.21 13.86
N GLY A 99 6.51 25.38 14.51
CA GLY A 99 5.41 25.79 15.37
C GLY A 99 4.04 25.55 14.76
N GLN A 100 3.05 26.35 15.13
CA GLN A 100 1.67 26.23 14.63
C GLN A 100 1.33 27.34 13.66
N SER A 101 0.41 27.06 12.70
CA SER A 101 -0.01 28.04 11.68
C SER A 101 -1.47 28.48 11.82
N THR A 102 -2.17 28.04 12.85
CA THR A 102 -3.63 28.25 12.98
C THR A 102 -3.99 29.60 13.61
N ASN A 103 -3.29 30.00 14.70
CA ASN A 103 -3.67 31.18 15.45
C ASN A 103 -2.46 32.07 15.73
N PRO A 104 -2.39 33.27 15.09
CA PRO A 104 -1.31 34.24 15.30
C PRO A 104 -1.19 34.75 16.77
N GLN A 105 -2.25 34.61 17.57
CA GLN A 105 -2.27 35.07 18.97
C GLN A 105 -1.79 34.00 19.95
N GLU A 106 -1.68 32.75 19.50
CA GLU A 106 -1.18 31.65 20.32
C GLU A 106 0.36 31.51 20.22
N PRO A 107 1.00 30.94 21.22
CA PRO A 107 2.46 30.72 21.18
C PRO A 107 2.94 29.93 19.96
N SER A 108 4.20 30.15 19.60
CA SER A 108 4.89 29.44 18.52
C SER A 108 4.20 29.54 17.15
N TYR A 109 3.52 30.67 16.90
CA TYR A 109 2.93 30.92 15.58
C TYR A 109 4.02 31.08 14.50
N HIS A 110 3.81 30.38 13.40
CA HIS A 110 4.61 30.52 12.18
C HIS A 110 3.75 30.17 10.95
N PRO A 111 3.73 31.00 9.88
CA PRO A 111 2.86 30.74 8.72
C PRO A 111 3.18 29.41 8.01
N ALA A 112 4.41 28.91 8.10
CA ALA A 112 4.81 27.58 7.62
C ALA A 112 4.86 26.54 8.74
N GLY A 113 4.12 26.74 9.83
CA GLY A 113 3.97 25.76 10.90
C GLY A 113 2.92 24.70 10.58
N ILE A 114 2.71 23.76 11.49
CA ILE A 114 1.66 22.75 11.35
C ILE A 114 0.31 23.34 11.81
N PRO A 115 -0.81 23.08 11.08
CA PRO A 115 -2.13 23.51 11.57
C PRO A 115 -2.52 22.72 12.83
N LEU A 116 -3.07 23.43 13.83
CA LEU A 116 -3.61 22.80 15.03
C LEU A 116 -4.95 22.12 14.70
N LEU A 117 -5.15 20.94 15.28
CA LEU A 117 -6.38 20.16 15.18
C LEU A 117 -6.74 19.62 16.58
N PRO A 118 -7.82 20.11 17.21
CA PRO A 118 -8.22 19.70 18.56
C PRO A 118 -8.32 18.17 18.69
N GLY A 119 -7.74 17.63 19.75
CA GLY A 119 -7.68 16.20 20.00
C GLY A 119 -6.68 15.41 19.13
N ARG A 120 -5.95 16.08 18.22
CA ARG A 120 -4.96 15.44 17.34
C ARG A 120 -3.62 16.15 17.29
N ILE A 121 -3.63 17.48 17.11
CA ILE A 121 -2.45 18.33 16.97
C ILE A 121 -2.65 19.54 17.85
N GLU A 122 -1.89 19.65 18.94
CA GLU A 122 -2.08 20.69 19.93
C GLU A 122 -0.77 21.27 20.45
N LEU A 123 -0.85 22.46 21.05
CA LEU A 123 0.26 23.05 21.78
C LEU A 123 0.39 22.39 23.17
N ILE A 124 1.62 22.17 23.58
CA ILE A 124 1.94 21.78 24.97
C ILE A 124 1.79 22.99 25.86
N LYS A 125 0.85 22.90 26.81
CA LYS A 125 0.55 23.95 27.80
C LYS A 125 1.15 23.62 29.15
N LYS A 126 1.18 24.61 30.07
CA LYS A 126 1.63 24.40 31.45
C LYS A 126 0.76 23.34 32.15
N GLY A 127 1.38 22.37 32.79
CA GLY A 127 0.70 21.22 33.42
C GLY A 127 0.51 20.02 32.51
N ASP A 128 0.83 20.14 31.22
CA ASP A 128 0.80 18.99 30.29
C ASP A 128 1.92 17.98 30.68
N PRO A 129 1.65 16.68 30.72
CA PRO A 129 2.67 15.66 30.99
C PRO A 129 3.90 15.75 30.06
N LEU A 130 3.71 16.24 28.83
CA LEU A 130 4.80 16.44 27.86
C LEU A 130 5.58 17.75 28.04
N ALA A 131 5.18 18.62 28.98
CA ALA A 131 5.90 19.87 29.23
C ALA A 131 7.38 19.64 29.63
N GLY A 132 7.67 18.49 30.23
CA GLY A 132 9.01 18.05 30.58
C GLY A 132 9.63 18.84 31.74
N PRO A 133 10.86 18.49 32.15
CA PRO A 133 11.57 19.18 33.25
C PRO A 133 11.70 20.67 32.95
N LYS A 134 11.39 21.50 33.96
CA LYS A 134 11.42 22.98 33.86
C LYS A 134 10.59 23.52 32.67
N ASN A 135 9.56 22.79 32.27
CA ASN A 135 8.67 23.19 31.17
C ASN A 135 9.38 23.42 29.83
N LYS A 136 10.48 22.72 29.56
CA LYS A 136 11.31 22.90 28.34
C LYS A 136 10.58 22.72 27.01
N ASN A 137 9.41 22.05 27.02
CA ASN A 137 8.60 21.77 25.86
C ASN A 137 7.34 22.65 25.76
N LEU A 138 7.18 23.68 26.61
CA LEU A 138 6.05 24.60 26.48
C LEU A 138 6.04 25.26 25.10
N GLY A 139 4.85 25.33 24.51
CA GLY A 139 4.63 25.89 23.18
C GLY A 139 5.08 25.00 22.04
N LYS A 140 5.73 23.86 22.27
CA LYS A 140 5.96 22.87 21.23
C LYS A 140 4.68 22.16 20.82
N ILE A 141 4.69 21.52 19.67
CA ILE A 141 3.57 20.76 19.14
C ILE A 141 3.58 19.32 19.69
N LYS A 142 2.42 18.83 20.10
CA LYS A 142 2.17 17.43 20.40
C LYS A 142 1.19 16.83 19.41
N LEU A 143 1.37 15.56 19.07
CA LEU A 143 0.50 14.76 18.21
C LEU A 143 -0.12 13.62 19.01
N PHE A 144 -1.40 13.32 18.75
CA PHE A 144 -2.02 12.08 19.21
C PHE A 144 -1.81 11.01 18.16
N ALA A 145 -0.83 10.13 18.36
CA ALA A 145 -0.38 9.15 17.38
C ALA A 145 0.12 7.85 18.05
N TRP A 146 0.53 6.89 17.25
CA TRP A 146 1.31 5.76 17.74
C TRP A 146 2.58 6.26 18.43
N LYS A 147 2.87 5.69 19.60
CA LYS A 147 3.96 6.20 20.46
C LYS A 147 5.36 5.93 19.91
N GLY A 148 5.44 5.22 18.79
CA GLY A 148 6.69 4.95 18.10
C GLY A 148 7.42 3.69 18.59
N PRO A 149 8.44 3.27 17.83
CA PRO A 149 9.15 2.02 18.10
C PRO A 149 9.96 2.05 19.42
N TYR A 150 10.26 3.23 19.91
CA TYR A 150 11.01 3.38 21.19
C TYR A 150 10.13 3.16 22.44
N ALA A 151 8.81 3.08 22.28
CA ALA A 151 7.89 2.70 23.36
C ALA A 151 7.76 1.16 23.50
N VAL A 152 8.46 0.39 22.67
CA VAL A 152 8.54 -1.07 22.70
C VAL A 152 9.96 -1.45 23.10
N ALA A 153 10.13 -2.01 24.28
CA ALA A 153 11.42 -2.57 24.73
C ALA A 153 11.59 -4.01 24.27
N ASP A 154 10.54 -4.81 24.44
CA ASP A 154 10.47 -6.22 24.02
C ASP A 154 9.23 -6.45 23.15
N SER A 155 9.45 -6.73 21.85
CA SER A 155 8.38 -6.93 20.87
C SER A 155 7.52 -8.18 21.15
N THR A 156 7.94 -9.06 22.04
CA THR A 156 7.18 -10.27 22.40
C THR A 156 6.09 -10.00 23.43
N VAL A 157 6.19 -8.92 24.20
CA VAL A 157 5.28 -8.60 25.31
C VAL A 157 4.71 -7.19 25.26
N ASP A 158 5.43 -6.24 24.65
CA ASP A 158 5.05 -4.84 24.65
C ASP A 158 4.18 -4.45 23.45
N VAL A 159 3.28 -3.48 23.69
CA VAL A 159 2.50 -2.77 22.67
C VAL A 159 2.70 -1.27 22.91
N ALA A 160 3.19 -0.55 21.91
CA ALA A 160 3.39 0.90 22.03
C ALA A 160 2.08 1.65 22.27
N GLY A 161 1.01 1.24 21.61
CA GLY A 161 -0.29 1.90 21.68
C GLY A 161 -0.27 3.31 21.09
N THR A 162 -1.40 4.02 21.24
CA THR A 162 -1.54 5.42 20.82
C THR A 162 -1.59 6.35 22.01
N GLY A 163 -1.17 7.59 21.82
CA GLY A 163 -1.19 8.62 22.86
C GLY A 163 -0.55 9.91 22.37
N TRP A 164 -0.48 10.90 23.26
CA TRP A 164 0.19 12.15 22.99
C TRP A 164 1.71 11.97 23.01
N ILE A 165 2.37 12.46 21.98
CA ILE A 165 3.82 12.48 21.82
C ILE A 165 4.28 13.85 21.35
N LEU A 166 5.56 14.20 21.57
CA LEU A 166 6.16 15.34 20.90
C LEU A 166 6.17 15.11 19.40
N ALA A 167 5.67 16.07 18.62
CA ALA A 167 5.58 15.94 17.16
C ALA A 167 6.94 15.74 16.49
N GLU A 168 8.00 16.32 17.05
CA GLU A 168 9.38 16.12 16.59
C GLU A 168 9.88 14.69 16.76
N ASN A 169 9.21 13.87 17.59
CA ASN A 169 9.51 12.47 17.84
C ASN A 169 8.57 11.51 17.09
N TRP A 170 7.71 12.01 16.22
CA TRP A 170 6.78 11.16 15.49
C TRP A 170 7.53 10.19 14.54
N HIS A 171 7.08 8.94 14.51
CA HIS A 171 7.56 7.90 13.61
C HIS A 171 6.37 7.26 12.87
N PRO A 172 6.53 6.87 11.60
CA PRO A 172 5.61 5.96 10.96
C PRO A 172 5.63 4.59 11.66
N TYR A 173 4.59 3.78 11.45
CA TYR A 173 4.50 2.42 11.98
C TYR A 173 5.50 1.51 11.24
N GLN A 174 6.74 1.54 11.69
CA GLN A 174 7.88 0.82 11.12
C GLN A 174 8.79 0.30 12.24
N ASP A 175 9.54 -0.76 11.96
CA ASP A 175 10.61 -1.22 12.85
C ASP A 175 11.71 -0.16 13.02
N LYS A 176 12.44 -0.23 14.15
CA LYS A 176 13.58 0.67 14.44
C LYS A 176 14.68 0.57 13.38
N ALA A 177 14.89 -0.63 12.86
CA ALA A 177 15.94 -0.91 11.87
C ALA A 177 15.49 -0.66 10.44
N PHE A 178 14.17 -0.60 10.19
CA PHE A 178 13.60 -0.36 8.87
C PHE A 178 13.32 1.14 8.69
N VAL A 179 14.28 1.82 8.11
CA VAL A 179 14.19 3.27 7.90
C VAL A 179 13.31 3.63 6.71
N THR A 180 12.69 4.82 6.78
CA THR A 180 11.96 5.38 5.64
C THR A 180 12.89 5.51 4.44
N PRO A 181 12.47 5.05 3.23
CA PRO A 181 13.29 5.11 2.03
C PRO A 181 13.78 6.54 1.71
N PRO A 182 15.05 6.70 1.28
CA PRO A 182 15.64 8.01 1.02
C PRO A 182 15.31 8.53 -0.39
N TYR A 183 14.07 8.37 -0.84
CA TYR A 183 13.57 8.91 -2.12
C TYR A 183 12.15 9.46 -1.94
N GLY A 184 11.72 10.29 -2.89
CA GLY A 184 10.48 11.04 -2.86
C GLY A 184 9.23 10.22 -2.49
N SER A 185 8.26 10.85 -1.82
CA SER A 185 7.00 10.22 -1.43
C SER A 185 6.06 10.05 -2.63
N PHE A 186 5.83 11.13 -3.36
CA PHE A 186 4.90 11.21 -4.48
C PHE A 186 5.51 10.64 -5.77
N VAL A 187 4.82 9.70 -6.44
CA VAL A 187 3.58 9.02 -6.11
C VAL A 187 3.83 7.74 -5.28
N SER A 188 2.77 7.14 -4.70
CA SER A 188 2.90 5.83 -4.04
C SER A 188 3.27 4.74 -5.05
N ALA A 189 4.46 4.16 -4.89
CA ALA A 189 4.88 3.01 -5.68
C ALA A 189 4.07 1.75 -5.31
N HIS A 190 3.72 1.57 -4.01
CA HIS A 190 2.86 0.48 -3.58
C HIS A 190 1.50 0.52 -4.28
N SER A 191 0.87 1.70 -4.34
CA SER A 191 -0.42 1.87 -5.02
C SER A 191 -0.32 1.62 -6.52
N ALA A 192 0.77 2.10 -7.16
CA ALA A 192 1.00 1.88 -8.59
C ALA A 192 1.21 0.38 -8.90
N LEU A 193 2.11 -0.28 -8.16
CA LEU A 193 2.36 -1.72 -8.32
C LEU A 193 1.11 -2.55 -8.04
N ALA A 194 0.38 -2.22 -6.95
CA ALA A 194 -0.79 -2.96 -6.56
C ALA A 194 -1.91 -2.87 -7.61
N HIS A 195 -2.20 -1.68 -8.12
CA HIS A 195 -3.24 -1.53 -9.15
C HIS A 195 -2.83 -2.10 -10.50
N ALA A 196 -1.54 -2.03 -10.88
CA ALA A 196 -1.05 -2.72 -12.06
C ALA A 196 -1.17 -4.25 -11.92
N GLY A 197 -0.86 -4.78 -10.74
CA GLY A 197 -1.06 -6.21 -10.45
C GLY A 197 -2.53 -6.63 -10.47
N ALA A 198 -3.41 -5.85 -9.87
CA ALA A 198 -4.86 -6.10 -9.87
C ALA A 198 -5.44 -6.09 -11.30
N GLU A 199 -5.05 -5.12 -12.13
CA GLU A 199 -5.44 -5.09 -13.54
C GLU A 199 -4.91 -6.31 -14.29
N ALA A 200 -3.62 -6.66 -14.12
CA ALA A 200 -3.04 -7.84 -14.77
C ALA A 200 -3.79 -9.13 -14.40
N LEU A 201 -4.13 -9.32 -13.11
CA LEU A 201 -4.93 -10.45 -12.65
C LEU A 201 -6.34 -10.44 -13.24
N GLY A 202 -7.03 -9.31 -13.22
CA GLY A 202 -8.36 -9.17 -13.80
C GLY A 202 -8.38 -9.50 -15.30
N TRP A 203 -7.39 -9.00 -16.04
CA TRP A 203 -7.29 -9.27 -17.48
C TRP A 203 -6.91 -10.70 -17.80
N ILE A 204 -5.99 -11.34 -17.07
CA ILE A 204 -5.58 -12.71 -17.38
C ILE A 204 -6.67 -13.73 -17.03
N THR A 205 -7.38 -13.53 -15.90
CA THR A 205 -8.49 -14.39 -15.48
C THR A 205 -9.79 -14.10 -16.24
N GLY A 206 -9.94 -12.88 -16.76
CA GLY A 206 -11.19 -12.39 -17.38
C GLY A 206 -12.30 -12.09 -16.37
N ASP A 207 -11.95 -11.96 -15.09
CA ASP A 207 -12.88 -11.70 -13.99
C ASP A 207 -12.19 -10.77 -12.95
N PRO A 208 -12.83 -9.70 -12.48
CA PRO A 208 -12.27 -8.85 -11.45
C PRO A 208 -12.27 -9.49 -10.07
N TYR A 209 -13.05 -10.56 -9.85
CA TYR A 209 -13.21 -11.22 -8.56
C TYR A 209 -12.17 -12.32 -8.34
N PHE A 210 -11.83 -12.54 -7.07
CA PHE A 210 -11.07 -13.73 -6.70
C PHE A 210 -11.89 -15.00 -7.02
N PRO A 211 -11.25 -16.07 -7.54
CA PRO A 211 -11.93 -17.33 -7.77
C PRO A 211 -12.57 -17.85 -6.47
N GLY A 212 -13.84 -18.29 -6.56
CA GLY A 212 -14.63 -18.65 -5.37
C GLY A 212 -15.27 -17.46 -4.66
N GLY A 213 -15.07 -16.23 -5.17
CA GLY A 213 -15.73 -15.01 -4.72
C GLY A 213 -15.03 -14.26 -3.58
N LEU A 214 -13.97 -14.81 -2.99
CA LEU A 214 -13.26 -14.18 -1.88
C LEU A 214 -11.80 -14.63 -1.81
N GLY A 215 -10.87 -13.67 -1.83
CA GLY A 215 -9.48 -13.87 -1.41
C GLY A 215 -9.34 -13.54 0.08
N GLU A 216 -8.56 -14.33 0.82
CA GLU A 216 -8.37 -14.06 2.25
C GLU A 216 -7.00 -14.48 2.77
N TYR A 217 -6.58 -13.78 3.83
CA TYR A 217 -5.39 -14.11 4.58
C TYR A 217 -5.63 -13.91 6.08
N THR A 218 -5.43 -14.95 6.88
CA THR A 218 -5.66 -14.89 8.33
C THR A 218 -4.36 -14.80 9.12
N ILE A 219 -4.23 -13.72 9.88
CA ILE A 219 -3.15 -13.47 10.82
C ILE A 219 -3.62 -13.91 12.20
N LYS A 220 -2.94 -14.88 12.79
CA LYS A 220 -3.30 -15.43 14.10
C LYS A 220 -2.93 -14.49 15.24
N ALA A 221 -3.79 -14.48 16.27
CA ALA A 221 -3.55 -13.74 17.50
C ALA A 221 -2.19 -14.10 18.11
N ASN A 222 -1.45 -13.10 18.54
CA ASN A 222 -0.14 -13.23 19.18
C ASN A 222 0.88 -14.10 18.42
N SER A 223 0.77 -14.18 17.09
CA SER A 223 1.61 -15.00 16.21
C SER A 223 3.00 -14.43 15.94
N ARG A 224 3.35 -13.28 16.52
CA ARG A 224 4.54 -12.48 16.19
C ARG A 224 4.54 -11.90 14.76
N PHE A 225 3.42 -11.95 14.06
CA PHE A 225 3.32 -11.43 12.70
C PHE A 225 3.69 -9.93 12.62
N LEU A 226 3.37 -9.16 13.68
CA LEU A 226 3.70 -7.74 13.72
C LEU A 226 5.20 -7.45 13.89
N GLU A 227 5.99 -8.43 14.35
CA GLU A 227 7.44 -8.43 14.57
C GLU A 227 7.96 -7.37 15.57
N HIS A 228 7.65 -6.10 15.38
CA HIS A 228 8.20 -5.00 16.18
C HIS A 228 7.35 -4.60 17.39
N GLU A 229 6.21 -5.23 17.59
CA GLU A 229 5.41 -5.18 18.83
C GLU A 229 4.50 -6.40 18.93
N LYS A 230 3.99 -6.66 20.14
CA LYS A 230 3.06 -7.77 20.39
C LYS A 230 1.73 -7.57 19.67
N GLY A 231 1.20 -8.65 19.12
CA GLY A 231 -0.14 -8.67 18.54
C GLY A 231 -0.22 -9.45 17.23
N PRO A 232 -1.37 -9.39 16.55
CA PRO A 232 -2.62 -8.77 16.98
C PRO A 232 -3.23 -9.47 18.21
N SER A 233 -4.14 -8.81 18.95
CA SER A 233 -4.74 -9.38 20.16
C SER A 233 -5.82 -10.45 19.88
N VAL A 234 -6.34 -10.46 18.66
CA VAL A 234 -7.32 -11.43 18.14
C VAL A 234 -6.91 -11.85 16.74
N ASP A 235 -7.46 -12.97 16.24
CA ASP A 235 -7.29 -13.33 14.83
C ASP A 235 -7.82 -12.22 13.93
N VAL A 236 -7.04 -11.84 12.93
CA VAL A 236 -7.38 -10.82 11.93
C VAL A 236 -7.39 -11.49 10.56
N THR A 237 -8.56 -11.55 9.92
CA THR A 237 -8.66 -12.00 8.53
C THR A 237 -8.80 -10.79 7.62
N LEU A 238 -7.85 -10.62 6.72
CA LEU A 238 -7.93 -9.70 5.59
C LEU A 238 -8.73 -10.40 4.50
N GLN A 239 -9.67 -9.70 3.90
CA GLN A 239 -10.58 -10.28 2.89
C GLN A 239 -10.79 -9.30 1.74
N TRP A 240 -10.83 -9.83 0.53
CA TRP A 240 -11.00 -9.05 -0.70
C TRP A 240 -11.95 -9.78 -1.63
N ALA A 241 -13.01 -9.12 -2.09
CA ALA A 241 -13.88 -9.67 -3.11
C ALA A 241 -13.20 -9.59 -4.49
N THR A 242 -12.60 -8.45 -4.79
CA THR A 242 -11.92 -8.18 -6.07
C THR A 242 -10.42 -8.03 -5.89
N TYR A 243 -9.65 -8.20 -6.96
CA TYR A 243 -8.22 -7.88 -6.99
C TYR A 243 -7.99 -6.40 -6.66
N ARG A 244 -8.93 -5.54 -7.07
CA ARG A 244 -8.86 -4.09 -6.78
C ARG A 244 -9.07 -3.79 -5.30
N ASP A 245 -9.92 -4.54 -4.58
CA ASP A 245 -10.04 -4.39 -3.12
C ASP A 245 -8.72 -4.69 -2.42
N ALA A 246 -7.99 -5.71 -2.87
CA ALA A 246 -6.65 -6.01 -2.37
C ALA A 246 -5.66 -4.88 -2.66
N ALA A 247 -5.70 -4.33 -3.89
CA ALA A 247 -4.86 -3.20 -4.29
C ALA A 247 -5.18 -1.92 -3.50
N ASP A 248 -6.46 -1.63 -3.28
CA ASP A 248 -6.90 -0.51 -2.45
C ASP A 248 -6.41 -0.65 -1.01
N GLN A 249 -6.49 -1.84 -0.45
CA GLN A 249 -5.98 -2.10 0.90
C GLN A 249 -4.46 -1.94 0.96
N ALA A 250 -3.73 -2.37 -0.06
CA ALA A 250 -2.28 -2.16 -0.15
C ALA A 250 -1.92 -0.67 -0.15
N GLY A 251 -2.60 0.15 -0.93
CA GLY A 251 -2.44 1.61 -0.93
C GLY A 251 -2.79 2.24 0.43
N LEU A 252 -3.96 1.90 0.99
CA LEU A 252 -4.41 2.40 2.29
C LEU A 252 -3.47 2.00 3.43
N SER A 253 -2.84 0.84 3.36
CA SER A 253 -1.89 0.37 4.36
C SER A 253 -0.72 1.35 4.55
N ARG A 254 -0.29 2.02 3.47
CA ARG A 254 0.80 3.00 3.47
C ARG A 254 0.40 4.29 4.20
N ILE A 255 -0.88 4.68 4.07
CA ILE A 255 -1.45 5.81 4.80
C ILE A 255 -1.61 5.46 6.29
N TRP A 256 -2.13 4.25 6.59
CA TRP A 256 -2.34 3.82 7.97
C TRP A 256 -1.03 3.69 8.76
N CYS A 257 0.03 3.22 8.13
CA CYS A 257 1.35 3.18 8.77
C CYS A 257 2.09 4.53 8.74
N GLY A 258 1.59 5.53 7.99
CA GLY A 258 2.19 6.87 7.96
C GLY A 258 3.45 6.99 7.10
N THR A 259 3.69 6.05 6.19
CA THR A 259 4.85 6.11 5.28
C THR A 259 4.60 6.93 4.03
N GLU A 260 3.34 7.13 3.67
CA GLU A 260 2.87 7.92 2.53
C GLU A 260 1.61 8.71 2.91
N ALA A 261 1.32 9.77 2.18
CA ALA A 261 0.16 10.62 2.38
C ALA A 261 -0.98 10.27 1.39
N PRO A 262 -2.23 10.68 1.66
CA PRO A 262 -3.34 10.41 0.74
C PRO A 262 -3.12 10.95 -0.69
N PHE A 263 -2.40 12.04 -0.84
CA PHE A 263 -2.08 12.60 -2.16
C PHE A 263 -1.02 11.79 -2.94
N ASP A 264 -0.28 10.90 -2.27
CA ASP A 264 0.63 9.95 -2.93
C ASP A 264 -0.15 8.77 -3.50
N ASP A 265 -1.18 8.30 -2.76
CA ASP A 265 -1.93 7.07 -3.02
C ASP A 265 -2.79 7.17 -4.29
N ILE A 266 -3.70 8.13 -4.36
CA ILE A 266 -4.67 8.19 -5.47
C ILE A 266 -4.01 8.31 -6.85
N PRO A 267 -3.01 9.19 -7.08
CA PRO A 267 -2.30 9.21 -8.35
C PRO A 267 -1.55 7.92 -8.66
N GLY A 268 -1.00 7.26 -7.63
CA GLY A 268 -0.37 5.96 -7.78
C GLY A 268 -1.35 4.90 -8.30
N ARG A 269 -2.56 4.84 -7.76
CA ARG A 269 -3.64 3.95 -8.21
C ARG A 269 -3.97 4.16 -9.69
N ILE A 270 -4.14 5.42 -10.11
CA ILE A 270 -4.47 5.78 -11.48
C ILE A 270 -3.36 5.33 -12.44
N ILE A 271 -2.10 5.65 -12.11
CA ILE A 271 -0.94 5.23 -12.92
C ILE A 271 -0.89 3.70 -13.01
N GLY A 272 -1.06 3.00 -11.90
CA GLY A 272 -1.01 1.54 -11.86
C GLY A 272 -2.07 0.90 -12.74
N ALA A 273 -3.31 1.37 -12.66
CA ALA A 273 -4.41 0.86 -13.47
C ALA A 273 -4.16 1.02 -14.99
N GLU A 274 -3.70 2.21 -15.41
CA GLU A 274 -3.38 2.45 -16.83
C GLU A 274 -2.20 1.61 -17.32
N VAL A 275 -1.16 1.47 -16.49
CA VAL A 275 0.01 0.65 -16.82
C VAL A 275 -0.38 -0.82 -16.91
N GLY A 276 -1.15 -1.36 -15.97
CA GLY A 276 -1.60 -2.76 -15.99
C GLY A 276 -2.42 -3.09 -17.22
N LYS A 277 -3.33 -2.19 -17.60
CA LYS A 277 -4.10 -2.29 -18.85
C LYS A 277 -3.18 -2.29 -20.08
N GLY A 278 -2.24 -1.36 -20.15
CA GLY A 278 -1.27 -1.27 -21.25
C GLY A 278 -0.38 -2.52 -21.36
N ALA A 279 0.07 -3.04 -20.20
CA ALA A 279 0.86 -4.27 -20.15
C ALA A 279 0.09 -5.48 -20.70
N TYR A 280 -1.21 -5.60 -20.39
CA TYR A 280 -2.05 -6.66 -20.97
C TYR A 280 -2.20 -6.48 -22.49
N GLN A 281 -2.45 -5.27 -22.96
CA GLN A 281 -2.54 -4.98 -24.39
C GLN A 281 -1.27 -5.41 -25.14
N PHE A 282 -0.11 -5.16 -24.56
CA PHE A 282 1.17 -5.58 -25.11
C PHE A 282 1.38 -7.10 -25.01
N ALA A 283 1.15 -7.69 -23.85
CA ALA A 283 1.36 -9.12 -23.61
C ALA A 283 0.52 -10.01 -24.55
N ARG A 284 -0.73 -9.63 -24.80
CA ARG A 284 -1.62 -10.41 -25.67
C ARG A 284 -1.10 -10.53 -27.10
N THR A 285 -0.27 -9.63 -27.60
CA THR A 285 0.37 -9.75 -28.93
C THR A 285 1.27 -10.99 -29.02
N TYR A 286 1.71 -11.51 -27.86
CA TYR A 286 2.50 -12.74 -27.75
C TYR A 286 1.66 -13.96 -27.38
N PHE A 287 0.46 -13.76 -26.81
CA PHE A 287 -0.39 -14.86 -26.32
C PHE A 287 -1.20 -15.52 -27.42
N PHE A 288 -1.62 -14.74 -28.38
CA PHE A 288 -2.45 -15.22 -29.48
C PHE A 288 -1.58 -15.39 -30.73
N LYS A 289 -1.71 -16.55 -31.36
CA LYS A 289 -1.04 -16.79 -32.64
C LYS A 289 -1.70 -15.90 -33.71
N ASP A 290 -0.87 -15.16 -34.41
CA ASP A 290 -1.21 -14.58 -35.69
C ASP A 290 -1.61 -15.72 -36.61
N ARG A 291 -2.91 -15.87 -36.85
CA ARG A 291 -3.47 -16.99 -37.65
C ARG A 291 -3.05 -16.95 -39.10
N ASP A 292 -2.82 -15.78 -39.63
CA ASP A 292 -2.44 -15.50 -41.01
C ASP A 292 -0.93 -15.33 -41.21
N LYS A 293 -0.15 -15.21 -40.10
CA LYS A 293 1.31 -15.01 -40.08
C LYS A 293 1.78 -13.71 -40.75
N ASP A 294 0.94 -12.70 -40.78
CA ASP A 294 1.28 -11.38 -41.34
C ASP A 294 1.82 -10.41 -40.30
N GLY A 295 1.89 -10.82 -39.01
CA GLY A 295 2.36 -10.02 -37.91
C GLY A 295 1.33 -9.03 -37.36
N VAL A 296 0.08 -9.08 -37.84
CA VAL A 296 -1.03 -8.21 -37.42
C VAL A 296 -2.16 -9.07 -36.84
N LEU A 297 -2.59 -8.80 -35.63
CA LEU A 297 -3.77 -9.43 -35.04
C LEU A 297 -5.01 -9.03 -35.89
N SER A 298 -5.75 -10.01 -36.40
CA SER A 298 -6.95 -9.77 -37.20
C SER A 298 -8.02 -9.02 -36.39
N ASP A 299 -8.99 -8.40 -37.08
CA ASP A 299 -10.11 -7.71 -36.43
C ASP A 299 -11.03 -8.68 -35.68
N GLU A 300 -11.05 -9.97 -36.02
CA GLU A 300 -11.71 -11.01 -35.23
C GLU A 300 -10.98 -11.27 -33.91
N ASP A 301 -9.66 -11.20 -33.89
CA ASP A 301 -8.84 -11.28 -32.68
C ASP A 301 -8.99 -10.01 -31.83
N LYS A 302 -9.31 -8.86 -32.45
CA LYS A 302 -9.58 -7.57 -31.78
C LYS A 302 -11.03 -7.46 -31.30
N ASN A 303 -12.02 -8.01 -32.03
CA ASN A 303 -13.45 -7.88 -31.70
C ASN A 303 -13.88 -8.68 -30.48
N ASP A 304 -13.14 -9.71 -30.08
CA ASP A 304 -13.33 -10.38 -28.80
C ASP A 304 -12.98 -9.45 -27.59
N TRP A 305 -12.46 -8.28 -27.88
CA TRP A 305 -11.94 -7.35 -26.90
C TRP A 305 -12.96 -6.32 -26.40
N ASP A 306 -13.80 -5.78 -27.27
CA ASP A 306 -14.74 -4.70 -26.91
C ASP A 306 -15.99 -5.21 -26.15
N ALA A 307 -16.20 -6.52 -26.10
CA ALA A 307 -17.42 -7.13 -25.60
C ALA A 307 -17.43 -7.49 -24.11
N GLY A 308 -16.41 -7.15 -23.31
CA GLY A 308 -16.35 -7.81 -22.01
C GLY A 308 -15.85 -7.10 -20.77
N VAL A 309 -15.36 -5.86 -20.81
CA VAL A 309 -15.07 -5.14 -19.57
C VAL A 309 -15.65 -3.74 -19.68
N GLY A 310 -16.92 -3.64 -19.25
CA GLY A 310 -17.57 -2.35 -19.02
C GLY A 310 -16.74 -1.55 -18.05
N GLY A 311 -16.49 -0.28 -18.38
CA GLY A 311 -15.69 0.63 -17.57
C GLY A 311 -16.17 0.67 -16.12
N TYR A 312 -15.23 0.60 -15.20
CA TYR A 312 -15.40 0.87 -13.79
C TYR A 312 -15.08 2.33 -13.50
#